data_a4c594635405a12bc0a1085cda2f1442
#
_entry.id   a4c594635405a12bc0a1085cda2f1442
#
_cell.length_a   1.000
_cell.length_b   1.000
_cell.length_c   1.000
_cell.angle_alpha   90.00
_cell.angle_beta   90.00
_cell.angle_gamma   90.00
#
_symmetry.space_group_name_H-M   'P 1'
#
loop_
_entity.id
_entity.type
_entity.pdbx_description
1 polymer ?
#
loop_
_entity_poly.entity_id
_entity_poly.type
_entity_poly.pdbx_seq_one_letter_code
_entity_poly.pdbx_strand_id
1 'polypeptide(L)'
;MFAHLRLGDLAALTAVTMAAMLCLTTSSASSQEIGTELIEAFTEPYRVLDLAASEAGILQRVAVKQGDRIAAGDLVASLNTDVLRAQLDIARVRADLKGRINKARADVAQKRRRYGKLAGLHQNGHASPEEIDTAKSNLEIAEAGLLEAQESQKLAALEQKQIEAQLRRREIRSPFDGQVVKLEKDEGEYVASLEPVVVQIVQLDKLRVKFYIDTTRARAVQRGDQLNVLLLNANQQVASTVEFVSPVTDADSRTVRVEAVIDNADQRYRSGVPVRLASYREARRLNGTAATRATPLPYFRNTKPN
;
A
#
# COMPACT_ATOMS: atom_id res chain seq x y z
N MET A 1 -101.61 14.58 -37.43
CA MET A 1 -101.00 15.90 -37.54
C MET A 1 -99.51 15.73 -37.43
N PHE A 2 -98.86 15.58 -38.59
CA PHE A 2 -97.48 15.20 -38.71
C PHE A 2 -96.59 16.45 -38.61
N ALA A 3 -95.67 16.46 -37.70
CA ALA A 3 -94.66 17.50 -37.62
C ALA A 3 -93.29 16.99 -38.21
N HIS A 4 -92.84 17.66 -39.27
CA HIS A 4 -91.59 17.43 -40.00
C HIS A 4 -90.39 17.62 -39.13
N LEU A 5 -89.65 16.60 -38.85
CA LEU A 5 -88.28 16.69 -38.35
C LEU A 5 -87.34 16.98 -39.55
N ARG A 6 -86.66 18.10 -39.55
CA ARG A 6 -85.73 18.47 -40.62
C ARG A 6 -84.46 17.66 -40.54
N LEU A 7 -83.99 17.16 -41.65
CA LEU A 7 -82.79 16.36 -41.85
C LEU A 7 -81.46 17.10 -41.47
N GLY A 8 -81.55 18.35 -41.11
CA GLY A 8 -80.35 19.17 -40.74
C GLY A 8 -79.80 18.93 -39.34
N ASP A 9 -80.59 18.52 -38.38
CA ASP A 9 -80.20 18.42 -36.97
C ASP A 9 -79.41 17.14 -36.64
N LEU A 10 -79.52 16.10 -37.50
CA LEU A 10 -78.76 14.86 -37.30
C LEU A 10 -77.29 14.96 -37.70
N ALA A 11 -77.00 15.86 -38.68
CA ALA A 11 -75.63 16.04 -39.15
C ALA A 11 -74.78 16.89 -38.13
N ALA A 12 -75.40 17.80 -37.36
CA ALA A 12 -74.73 18.59 -36.36
C ALA A 12 -74.36 17.77 -35.10
N LEU A 13 -75.20 16.79 -34.73
CA LEU A 13 -74.99 15.94 -33.55
C LEU A 13 -73.84 14.93 -33.77
N THR A 14 -73.68 14.43 -34.99
CA THR A 14 -72.60 13.47 -35.33
C THR A 14 -71.24 14.15 -35.45
N ALA A 15 -71.17 15.47 -35.85
CA ALA A 15 -69.94 16.20 -35.93
C ALA A 15 -69.37 16.56 -34.54
N VAL A 16 -70.23 16.83 -33.56
CA VAL A 16 -69.83 17.16 -32.17
C VAL A 16 -69.35 15.90 -31.43
N THR A 17 -69.96 14.75 -31.67
CA THR A 17 -69.52 13.50 -31.04
C THR A 17 -68.19 13.00 -31.62
N MET A 18 -67.91 13.23 -32.91
CA MET A 18 -66.63 12.84 -33.54
C MET A 18 -65.47 13.78 -33.12
N ALA A 19 -65.73 15.07 -32.89
CA ALA A 19 -64.72 16.01 -32.35
C ALA A 19 -64.41 15.74 -30.88
N ALA A 20 -65.36 15.29 -30.07
CA ALA A 20 -65.15 14.93 -28.67
C ALA A 20 -64.35 13.60 -28.53
N MET A 21 -64.48 12.66 -29.48
CA MET A 21 -63.73 11.42 -29.45
C MET A 21 -62.28 11.57 -29.96
N LEU A 22 -61.96 12.64 -30.73
CA LEU A 22 -60.64 12.91 -31.21
C LEU A 22 -59.75 13.63 -30.18
N CYS A 23 -60.33 14.28 -29.16
CA CYS A 23 -59.62 14.96 -28.09
C CYS A 23 -59.21 14.04 -26.91
N LEU A 24 -59.69 12.79 -26.87
CA LEU A 24 -59.40 11.82 -25.81
C LEU A 24 -58.20 10.90 -26.13
N THR A 25 -57.52 11.08 -27.27
CA THR A 25 -56.27 10.39 -27.60
C THR A 25 -55.01 11.21 -27.27
N THR A 26 -55.13 12.15 -26.36
CA THR A 26 -53.96 12.82 -25.82
C THR A 26 -53.25 11.95 -24.86
N SER A 27 -52.19 11.35 -25.37
CA SER A 27 -50.90 11.17 -24.70
C SER A 27 -50.94 10.58 -23.29
N SER A 28 -51.12 9.31 -23.20
CA SER A 28 -50.32 8.59 -22.22
C SER A 28 -48.86 8.69 -22.66
N ALA A 29 -48.22 9.83 -22.39
CA ALA A 29 -46.80 9.90 -22.27
C ALA A 29 -46.46 8.92 -21.14
N SER A 30 -46.13 7.69 -21.48
CA SER A 30 -45.40 6.79 -20.62
C SER A 30 -44.15 7.54 -20.23
N SER A 31 -44.15 8.14 -19.05
CA SER A 31 -42.92 8.43 -18.34
C SER A 31 -42.24 7.08 -18.24
N GLN A 32 -41.36 6.77 -19.19
CA GLN A 32 -40.31 5.81 -18.94
C GLN A 32 -39.57 6.35 -17.74
N GLU A 33 -39.99 5.95 -16.55
CA GLU A 33 -39.09 5.89 -15.43
C GLU A 33 -37.86 5.16 -15.99
N ILE A 34 -36.83 5.93 -16.33
CA ILE A 34 -35.48 5.39 -16.52
C ILE A 34 -35.23 4.66 -15.21
N GLY A 35 -35.44 3.33 -15.24
CA GLY A 35 -35.21 2.48 -14.10
C GLY A 35 -33.83 2.82 -13.61
N THR A 36 -33.75 3.50 -12.50
CA THR A 36 -32.51 3.75 -11.80
C THR A 36 -32.11 2.38 -11.32
N GLU A 37 -31.35 1.66 -12.15
CA GLU A 37 -30.79 0.36 -11.81
C GLU A 37 -30.04 0.56 -10.49
N LEU A 38 -30.61 -0.02 -9.44
CA LEU A 38 -30.12 0.14 -8.08
C LEU A 38 -28.82 -0.64 -7.96
N ILE A 39 -27.69 0.07 -8.05
CA ILE A 39 -26.37 -0.53 -7.91
C ILE A 39 -26.14 -0.76 -6.42
N GLU A 40 -26.29 -2.01 -6.01
CA GLU A 40 -26.04 -2.44 -4.64
C GLU A 40 -24.64 -3.04 -4.51
N ALA A 41 -24.05 -2.86 -3.35
CA ALA A 41 -22.73 -3.35 -3.00
C ALA A 41 -22.65 -3.53 -1.47
N PHE A 42 -21.47 -3.93 -0.98
CA PHE A 42 -21.21 -4.03 0.45
C PHE A 42 -19.97 -3.22 0.81
N THR A 43 -19.96 -2.68 2.02
CA THR A 43 -18.74 -2.12 2.59
C THR A 43 -17.78 -3.26 2.95
N GLU A 44 -16.53 -3.14 2.55
CA GLU A 44 -15.45 -4.06 2.90
C GLU A 44 -14.39 -3.32 3.73
N PRO A 45 -13.59 -4.01 4.55
CA PRO A 45 -12.40 -3.40 5.13
C PRO A 45 -11.51 -2.81 4.02
N TYR A 46 -10.83 -1.71 4.28
CA TYR A 46 -9.92 -1.12 3.30
C TYR A 46 -8.81 -2.09 2.90
N ARG A 47 -8.28 -2.83 3.91
CA ARG A 47 -7.32 -3.93 3.73
C ARG A 47 -7.70 -5.09 4.63
N VAL A 48 -7.49 -6.28 4.13
CA VAL A 48 -7.50 -7.54 4.88
C VAL A 48 -6.13 -8.17 4.67
N LEU A 49 -5.46 -8.54 5.72
CA LEU A 49 -4.14 -9.16 5.64
C LEU A 49 -4.04 -10.33 6.59
N ASP A 50 -3.64 -11.46 6.05
CA ASP A 50 -3.26 -12.65 6.79
C ASP A 50 -1.76 -12.55 7.12
N LEU A 51 -1.44 -12.27 8.39
CA LEU A 51 -0.08 -12.19 8.87
C LEU A 51 0.48 -13.62 9.00
N ALA A 52 1.49 -13.89 8.22
CA ALA A 52 2.16 -15.19 8.14
C ALA A 52 3.56 -15.13 8.77
N ALA A 53 3.98 -16.24 9.37
CA ALA A 53 5.35 -16.43 9.79
C ALA A 53 6.26 -16.61 8.55
N SER A 54 7.41 -15.94 8.55
CA SER A 54 8.40 -16.06 7.47
C SER A 54 9.18 -17.38 7.49
N GLU A 55 9.16 -18.08 8.61
CA GLU A 55 9.88 -19.34 8.85
C GLU A 55 8.99 -20.29 9.66
N ALA A 56 9.21 -21.60 9.50
CA ALA A 56 8.55 -22.60 10.34
C ALA A 56 9.15 -22.60 11.76
N GLY A 57 8.32 -22.90 12.74
CA GLY A 57 8.77 -22.98 14.14
C GLY A 57 7.61 -22.94 15.14
N ILE A 58 7.94 -23.06 16.42
CA ILE A 58 6.96 -22.98 17.50
C ILE A 58 6.70 -21.51 17.82
N LEU A 59 5.43 -21.14 17.94
CA LEU A 59 5.01 -19.83 18.44
C LEU A 59 5.36 -19.73 19.93
N GLN A 60 6.30 -18.86 20.24
CA GLN A 60 6.72 -18.62 21.61
C GLN A 60 5.78 -17.66 22.33
N ARG A 61 5.21 -16.71 21.57
CA ARG A 61 4.31 -15.69 22.10
C ARG A 61 3.34 -15.18 21.05
N VAL A 62 2.08 -15.02 21.44
CA VAL A 62 1.07 -14.26 20.71
C VAL A 62 0.73 -13.03 21.57
N ALA A 63 1.15 -11.84 21.12
CA ALA A 63 1.10 -10.61 21.93
C ALA A 63 -0.26 -9.88 21.85
N VAL A 64 -1.18 -10.36 21.01
CA VAL A 64 -2.47 -9.73 20.71
C VAL A 64 -3.62 -10.70 20.91
N LYS A 65 -4.83 -10.15 21.10
CA LYS A 65 -6.08 -10.90 21.19
C LYS A 65 -7.02 -10.48 20.07
N GLN A 66 -7.98 -11.35 19.78
CA GLN A 66 -9.07 -11.01 18.88
C GLN A 66 -9.83 -9.76 19.36
N GLY A 67 -10.01 -8.78 18.49
CA GLY A 67 -10.61 -7.49 18.79
C GLY A 67 -9.62 -6.38 19.14
N ASP A 68 -8.36 -6.69 19.42
CA ASP A 68 -7.35 -5.68 19.76
C ASP A 68 -7.05 -4.74 18.58
N ARG A 69 -6.79 -3.48 18.91
CA ARG A 69 -6.24 -2.49 17.99
C ARG A 69 -4.72 -2.54 18.04
N ILE A 70 -4.10 -2.52 16.89
CA ILE A 70 -2.65 -2.58 16.73
C ILE A 70 -2.18 -1.46 15.80
N ALA A 71 -1.02 -0.93 16.10
CA ALA A 71 -0.35 0.07 15.26
C ALA A 71 0.64 -0.58 14.28
N ALA A 72 0.99 0.15 13.24
CA ALA A 72 2.06 -0.25 12.32
C ALA A 72 3.38 -0.46 13.09
N GLY A 73 4.01 -1.63 12.89
CA GLY A 73 5.25 -2.02 13.57
C GLY A 73 5.05 -2.78 14.88
N ASP A 74 3.84 -2.83 15.44
CA ASP A 74 3.57 -3.59 16.66
C ASP A 74 3.85 -5.07 16.49
N LEU A 75 4.41 -5.69 17.54
CA LEU A 75 4.64 -7.12 17.59
C LEU A 75 3.32 -7.85 17.80
N VAL A 76 2.94 -8.67 16.82
CA VAL A 76 1.72 -9.49 16.86
C VAL A 76 2.00 -10.87 17.45
N ALA A 77 3.04 -11.52 16.95
CA ALA A 77 3.48 -12.82 17.44
C ALA A 77 4.98 -13.01 17.23
N SER A 78 5.58 -13.97 17.93
CA SER A 78 6.97 -14.35 17.72
C SER A 78 7.17 -15.86 17.82
N LEU A 79 8.01 -16.38 16.93
CA LEU A 79 8.52 -17.73 17.01
C LEU A 79 9.58 -17.85 18.13
N ASN A 80 9.91 -19.07 18.53
CA ASN A 80 10.99 -19.30 19.50
C ASN A 80 12.32 -18.73 18.98
N THR A 81 12.95 -17.89 19.80
CA THR A 81 14.17 -17.15 19.48
C THR A 81 15.32 -17.42 20.44
N ASP A 82 15.20 -18.34 21.38
CA ASP A 82 16.16 -18.51 22.48
C ASP A 82 17.58 -18.80 22.01
N VAL A 83 17.72 -19.71 21.05
CA VAL A 83 19.02 -20.06 20.45
C VAL A 83 19.62 -18.86 19.69
N LEU A 84 18.82 -18.16 18.90
CA LEU A 84 19.29 -16.99 18.14
C LEU A 84 19.68 -15.83 19.04
N ARG A 85 18.97 -15.62 20.16
CA ARG A 85 19.35 -14.61 21.16
C ARG A 85 20.69 -14.92 21.80
N ALA A 86 20.92 -16.17 22.21
CA ALA A 86 22.22 -16.58 22.74
C ALA A 86 23.34 -16.40 21.71
N GLN A 87 23.09 -16.73 20.43
CA GLN A 87 24.04 -16.48 19.33
C GLN A 87 24.31 -14.98 19.13
N LEU A 88 23.27 -14.16 19.20
CA LEU A 88 23.41 -12.69 19.10
C LEU A 88 24.28 -12.14 20.21
N ASP A 89 24.11 -12.60 21.45
CA ASP A 89 24.91 -12.12 22.57
C ASP A 89 26.38 -12.46 22.39
N ILE A 90 26.71 -13.68 21.90
CA ILE A 90 28.07 -14.06 21.54
C ILE A 90 28.62 -13.17 20.41
N ALA A 91 27.83 -12.93 19.35
CA ALA A 91 28.25 -12.11 18.22
C ALA A 91 28.48 -10.65 18.62
N ARG A 92 27.63 -10.10 19.51
CA ARG A 92 27.84 -8.77 20.09
C ARG A 92 29.16 -8.65 20.83
N VAL A 93 29.46 -9.60 21.71
CA VAL A 93 30.72 -9.60 22.43
C VAL A 93 31.90 -9.65 21.45
N ARG A 94 31.85 -10.49 20.40
CA ARG A 94 32.91 -10.55 19.38
C ARG A 94 33.07 -9.23 18.62
N ALA A 95 31.98 -8.60 18.22
CA ALA A 95 32.01 -7.31 17.50
C ALA A 95 32.58 -6.16 18.34
N ASP A 96 32.40 -6.21 19.67
CA ASP A 96 32.87 -5.18 20.59
C ASP A 96 34.33 -5.38 21.06
N LEU A 97 34.97 -6.51 20.71
CA LEU A 97 36.34 -6.80 21.10
C LEU A 97 37.33 -5.87 20.38
N LYS A 98 37.89 -4.89 21.11
CA LYS A 98 38.86 -3.92 20.60
C LYS A 98 40.33 -4.30 20.91
N GLY A 99 40.55 -5.35 21.66
CA GLY A 99 41.87 -5.75 22.13
C GLY A 99 42.86 -5.99 21.01
N ARG A 100 42.47 -6.69 19.95
CA ARG A 100 43.34 -6.95 18.78
C ARG A 100 43.72 -5.68 18.05
N ILE A 101 42.77 -4.77 17.81
CA ILE A 101 43.03 -3.48 17.15
C ILE A 101 43.95 -2.60 18.01
N ASN A 102 43.70 -2.54 19.31
CA ASN A 102 44.54 -1.76 20.21
C ASN A 102 45.96 -2.28 20.26
N LYS A 103 46.17 -3.61 20.30
CA LYS A 103 47.50 -4.22 20.21
C LYS A 103 48.17 -3.87 18.88
N ALA A 104 47.48 -4.04 17.75
CA ALA A 104 48.03 -3.73 16.43
C ALA A 104 48.36 -2.24 16.26
N ARG A 105 47.53 -1.32 16.79
CA ARG A 105 47.81 0.11 16.80
C ARG A 105 49.07 0.46 17.61
N ALA A 106 49.24 -0.21 18.75
CA ALA A 106 50.44 0.01 19.58
C ALA A 106 51.72 -0.47 18.85
N ASP A 107 51.62 -1.61 18.14
CA ASP A 107 52.73 -2.13 17.34
C ASP A 107 53.08 -1.19 16.19
N VAL A 108 52.09 -0.75 15.39
CA VAL A 108 52.30 0.26 14.33
C VAL A 108 52.96 1.53 14.92
N ALA A 109 52.48 2.02 16.04
CA ALA A 109 53.06 3.21 16.67
C ALA A 109 54.51 3.00 17.10
N GLN A 110 54.84 1.79 17.60
CA GLN A 110 56.22 1.45 17.96
C GLN A 110 57.14 1.38 16.72
N LYS A 111 56.72 0.65 15.67
CA LYS A 111 57.50 0.52 14.44
C LYS A 111 57.69 1.85 13.71
N ARG A 112 56.62 2.67 13.68
CA ARG A 112 56.67 4.02 13.10
C ARG A 112 57.68 4.95 13.81
N ARG A 113 57.71 4.90 15.15
CA ARG A 113 58.74 5.64 15.92
C ARG A 113 60.16 5.15 15.62
N ARG A 114 60.37 3.84 15.52
CA ARG A 114 61.66 3.24 15.18
C ARG A 114 62.14 3.67 13.79
N TYR A 115 61.27 3.54 12.78
CA TYR A 115 61.54 3.98 11.41
C TYR A 115 61.89 5.47 11.35
N GLY A 116 61.12 6.34 11.96
CA GLY A 116 61.35 7.77 11.99
C GLY A 116 62.69 8.15 12.67
N LYS A 117 63.05 7.42 13.76
CA LYS A 117 64.38 7.62 14.40
C LYS A 117 65.53 7.22 13.49
N LEU A 118 65.44 6.04 12.83
CA LEU A 118 66.51 5.58 11.92
C LEU A 118 66.60 6.45 10.67
N ALA A 119 65.48 6.91 10.12
CA ALA A 119 65.46 7.84 8.99
C ALA A 119 66.19 9.17 9.31
N GLY A 120 65.96 9.72 10.52
CA GLY A 120 66.69 10.91 10.98
C GLY A 120 68.22 10.69 11.21
N LEU A 121 68.60 9.51 11.73
CA LEU A 121 69.98 9.10 11.90
C LEU A 121 70.72 8.91 10.56
N HIS A 122 70.01 8.34 9.57
CA HIS A 122 70.59 8.15 8.24
C HIS A 122 70.87 9.46 7.51
N GLN A 123 70.01 10.47 7.64
CA GLN A 123 70.23 11.79 7.08
C GLN A 123 71.54 12.45 7.65
N ASN A 124 71.94 12.04 8.86
CA ASN A 124 73.19 12.52 9.52
C ASN A 124 74.34 11.53 9.34
N GLY A 125 74.22 10.50 8.50
CA GLY A 125 75.25 9.51 8.23
C GLY A 125 75.52 8.48 9.36
N HIS A 126 74.52 8.31 10.29
CA HIS A 126 74.67 7.45 11.47
C HIS A 126 73.79 6.18 11.41
N ALA A 127 73.11 5.88 10.27
CA ALA A 127 72.41 4.63 10.05
C ALA A 127 72.62 4.12 8.61
N SER A 128 72.70 2.81 8.42
CA SER A 128 72.85 2.19 7.11
C SER A 128 71.54 2.15 6.30
N PRO A 129 71.62 2.13 4.96
CA PRO A 129 70.43 1.91 4.12
C PRO A 129 69.68 0.64 4.48
N GLU A 130 70.34 -0.46 4.80
CA GLU A 130 69.75 -1.73 5.16
C GLU A 130 68.93 -1.65 6.46
N GLU A 131 69.40 -0.91 7.45
CA GLU A 131 68.66 -0.65 8.70
C GLU A 131 67.35 0.11 8.46
N ILE A 132 67.36 1.07 7.53
CA ILE A 132 66.14 1.82 7.16
C ILE A 132 65.16 0.92 6.42
N ASP A 133 65.63 0.17 5.44
CA ASP A 133 64.79 -0.72 4.63
C ASP A 133 64.15 -1.81 5.52
N THR A 134 64.93 -2.34 6.47
CA THR A 134 64.39 -3.28 7.47
C THR A 134 63.34 -2.64 8.37
N ALA A 135 63.59 -1.39 8.84
CA ALA A 135 62.62 -0.70 9.71
C ALA A 135 61.35 -0.31 8.94
N LYS A 136 61.48 0.06 7.66
CA LYS A 136 60.34 0.35 6.76
C LYS A 136 59.48 -0.89 6.53
N SER A 137 60.11 -2.02 6.15
CA SER A 137 59.41 -3.26 5.97
C SER A 137 58.68 -3.75 7.22
N ASN A 138 59.32 -3.60 8.41
CA ASN A 138 58.67 -3.90 9.68
C ASN A 138 57.46 -3.00 9.97
N LEU A 139 57.50 -1.72 9.56
CA LEU A 139 56.34 -0.82 9.68
C LEU A 139 55.22 -1.23 8.75
N GLU A 140 55.52 -1.55 7.50
CA GLU A 140 54.51 -2.01 6.52
C GLU A 140 53.82 -3.32 6.98
N ILE A 141 54.59 -4.28 7.54
CA ILE A 141 54.05 -5.51 8.15
C ILE A 141 53.09 -5.16 9.31
N ALA A 142 53.48 -4.23 10.18
CA ALA A 142 52.62 -3.85 11.30
C ALA A 142 51.35 -3.12 10.85
N GLU A 143 51.44 -2.27 9.79
CA GLU A 143 50.29 -1.60 9.20
C GLU A 143 49.32 -2.63 8.55
N ALA A 144 49.85 -3.62 7.85
CA ALA A 144 49.06 -4.75 7.32
C ALA A 144 48.36 -5.53 8.46
N GLY A 145 49.05 -5.80 9.56
CA GLY A 145 48.44 -6.45 10.75
C GLY A 145 47.34 -5.61 11.41
N LEU A 146 47.46 -4.28 11.39
CA LEU A 146 46.40 -3.41 11.86
C LEU A 146 45.18 -3.47 10.93
N LEU A 147 45.38 -3.47 9.61
CA LEU A 147 44.30 -3.62 8.63
C LEU A 147 43.59 -4.96 8.82
N GLU A 148 44.30 -6.08 8.96
CA GLU A 148 43.76 -7.39 9.25
C GLU A 148 42.86 -7.40 10.50
N ALA A 149 43.32 -6.76 11.59
CA ALA A 149 42.56 -6.66 12.82
C ALA A 149 41.27 -5.85 12.65
N GLN A 150 41.30 -4.79 11.84
CA GLN A 150 40.13 -3.95 11.52
C GLN A 150 39.12 -4.72 10.64
N GLU A 151 39.61 -5.44 9.64
CA GLU A 151 38.77 -6.29 8.78
C GLU A 151 38.10 -7.42 9.57
N SER A 152 38.85 -8.07 10.46
CA SER A 152 38.30 -9.09 11.38
C SER A 152 37.17 -8.53 12.25
N GLN A 153 37.33 -7.31 12.82
CA GLN A 153 36.26 -6.67 13.59
C GLN A 153 35.05 -6.33 12.71
N LYS A 154 35.27 -5.85 11.49
CA LYS A 154 34.19 -5.58 10.54
C LYS A 154 33.39 -6.85 10.20
N LEU A 155 34.06 -7.98 10.01
CA LEU A 155 33.40 -9.27 9.78
C LEU A 155 32.54 -9.69 10.98
N ALA A 156 33.04 -9.55 12.21
CA ALA A 156 32.27 -9.84 13.42
C ALA A 156 31.03 -8.92 13.55
N ALA A 157 31.14 -7.66 13.18
CA ALA A 157 30.00 -6.74 13.17
C ALA A 157 28.95 -7.12 12.08
N LEU A 158 29.38 -7.66 10.95
CA LEU A 158 28.47 -8.17 9.91
C LEU A 158 27.78 -9.47 10.35
N GLU A 159 28.49 -10.37 11.04
CA GLU A 159 27.91 -11.57 11.66
C GLU A 159 26.80 -11.22 12.66
N GLN A 160 27.05 -10.23 13.54
CA GLN A 160 26.04 -9.70 14.46
C GLN A 160 24.79 -9.23 13.69
N LYS A 161 24.95 -8.40 12.65
CA LYS A 161 23.84 -7.90 11.83
C LYS A 161 23.05 -9.03 11.14
N GLN A 162 23.74 -10.07 10.72
CA GLN A 162 23.11 -11.23 10.11
C GLN A 162 22.18 -11.93 11.11
N ILE A 163 22.63 -12.16 12.35
CA ILE A 163 21.81 -12.80 13.40
C ILE A 163 20.64 -11.88 13.79
N GLU A 164 20.84 -10.58 13.87
CA GLU A 164 19.76 -9.61 14.11
C GLU A 164 18.70 -9.66 13.00
N ALA A 165 19.10 -9.81 11.73
CA ALA A 165 18.17 -9.99 10.62
C ALA A 165 17.39 -11.32 10.70
N GLN A 166 18.02 -12.41 11.17
CA GLN A 166 17.35 -13.68 11.42
C GLN A 166 16.33 -13.57 12.56
N LEU A 167 16.65 -12.86 13.64
CA LEU A 167 15.72 -12.58 14.72
C LEU A 167 14.50 -11.79 14.25
N ARG A 168 14.71 -10.74 13.43
CA ARG A 168 13.57 -9.97 12.87
C ARG A 168 12.63 -10.82 12.03
N ARG A 169 13.11 -11.84 11.32
CA ARG A 169 12.26 -12.77 10.56
C ARG A 169 11.37 -13.65 11.43
N ARG A 170 11.76 -13.85 12.69
CA ARG A 170 10.98 -14.63 13.67
C ARG A 170 9.92 -13.78 14.39
N GLU A 171 9.90 -12.50 14.17
CA GLU A 171 8.91 -11.58 14.69
C GLU A 171 7.87 -11.29 13.61
N ILE A 172 6.60 -11.49 13.94
CA ILE A 172 5.47 -11.17 13.07
C ILE A 172 4.93 -9.83 13.53
N ARG A 173 5.06 -8.80 12.70
CA ARG A 173 4.66 -7.42 13.01
C ARG A 173 3.60 -6.93 12.06
N SER A 174 2.73 -6.03 12.55
CA SER A 174 1.73 -5.40 11.70
C SER A 174 2.36 -4.38 10.75
N PRO A 175 2.06 -4.41 9.43
CA PRO A 175 2.56 -3.43 8.48
C PRO A 175 1.72 -2.15 8.43
N PHE A 176 0.56 -2.09 9.08
CA PHE A 176 -0.33 -0.93 9.13
C PHE A 176 -1.16 -0.92 10.42
N ASP A 177 -1.78 0.23 10.71
CA ASP A 177 -2.71 0.38 11.82
C ASP A 177 -4.00 -0.37 11.53
N GLY A 178 -4.38 -1.31 12.40
CA GLY A 178 -5.51 -2.18 12.15
C GLY A 178 -6.13 -2.78 13.40
N GLN A 179 -7.02 -3.73 13.17
CA GLN A 179 -7.67 -4.50 14.22
C GLN A 179 -7.53 -6.00 13.95
N VAL A 180 -7.27 -6.76 14.99
CA VAL A 180 -7.19 -8.23 14.95
C VAL A 180 -8.61 -8.80 14.80
N VAL A 181 -8.85 -9.56 13.73
CA VAL A 181 -10.14 -10.20 13.46
C VAL A 181 -10.14 -11.64 13.92
N LYS A 182 -9.04 -12.36 13.64
CA LYS A 182 -8.95 -13.77 13.92
C LYS A 182 -7.54 -14.18 14.31
N LEU A 183 -7.41 -15.03 15.29
CA LEU A 183 -6.20 -15.78 15.57
C LEU A 183 -6.32 -17.15 14.91
N GLU A 184 -5.37 -17.50 14.04
CA GLU A 184 -5.34 -18.78 13.35
C GLU A 184 -4.49 -19.81 14.11
N LYS A 185 -3.58 -19.33 14.97
CA LYS A 185 -2.65 -20.15 15.74
C LYS A 185 -2.52 -19.60 17.16
N ASP A 186 -2.40 -20.48 18.13
CA ASP A 186 -2.22 -20.15 19.55
C ASP A 186 -0.74 -20.27 19.97
N GLU A 187 -0.43 -19.69 21.14
CA GLU A 187 0.90 -19.80 21.75
C GLU A 187 1.23 -21.27 22.06
N GLY A 188 2.43 -21.70 21.71
CA GLY A 188 2.88 -23.07 21.82
C GLY A 188 2.62 -23.93 20.57
N GLU A 189 1.83 -23.49 19.61
CA GLU A 189 1.59 -24.23 18.38
C GLU A 189 2.77 -24.16 17.41
N TYR A 190 2.90 -25.20 16.59
CA TYR A 190 3.88 -25.26 15.51
C TYR A 190 3.31 -24.64 14.24
N VAL A 191 4.01 -23.65 13.71
CA VAL A 191 3.71 -23.03 12.41
C VAL A 191 4.48 -23.78 11.32
N ALA A 192 3.76 -24.42 10.41
CA ALA A 192 4.34 -25.13 9.28
C ALA A 192 4.47 -24.21 8.05
N SER A 193 5.41 -24.48 7.16
CA SER A 193 5.59 -23.70 5.93
C SER A 193 4.39 -23.75 4.97
N LEU A 194 3.57 -24.82 5.04
CA LEU A 194 2.34 -24.95 4.24
C LEU A 194 1.15 -24.16 4.80
N GLU A 195 1.16 -23.88 6.10
CA GLU A 195 0.12 -23.13 6.81
C GLU A 195 0.77 -22.04 7.67
N PRO A 196 1.38 -21.02 7.05
CA PRO A 196 2.17 -20.02 7.76
C PRO A 196 1.35 -18.93 8.41
N VAL A 197 0.05 -18.84 8.15
CA VAL A 197 -0.83 -17.78 8.67
C VAL A 197 -1.02 -17.94 10.17
N VAL A 198 -0.82 -16.85 10.92
CA VAL A 198 -0.91 -16.82 12.38
C VAL A 198 -2.07 -15.93 12.83
N VAL A 199 -2.23 -14.75 12.24
CA VAL A 199 -3.24 -13.75 12.64
C VAL A 199 -3.79 -13.06 11.41
N GLN A 200 -5.10 -12.84 11.38
CA GLN A 200 -5.77 -11.99 10.39
C GLN A 200 -6.05 -10.61 10.98
N ILE A 201 -5.63 -9.57 10.26
CA ILE A 201 -5.85 -8.18 10.62
C ILE A 201 -6.59 -7.43 9.51
N VAL A 202 -7.35 -6.42 9.91
CA VAL A 202 -8.11 -5.57 8.98
C VAL A 202 -7.86 -4.10 9.26
N GLN A 203 -7.91 -3.30 8.22
CA GLN A 203 -7.86 -1.84 8.31
C GLN A 203 -9.30 -1.31 8.17
N LEU A 204 -9.80 -0.60 9.20
CA LEU A 204 -11.19 -0.13 9.29
C LEU A 204 -11.34 1.39 9.40
N ASP A 205 -10.24 2.15 9.47
CA ASP A 205 -10.24 3.63 9.41
C ASP A 205 -10.76 4.16 8.07
N LYS A 206 -10.79 3.29 7.08
CA LYS A 206 -11.42 3.47 5.78
C LYS A 206 -12.20 2.23 5.42
N LEU A 207 -13.28 2.38 4.67
CA LEU A 207 -14.03 1.27 4.11
C LEU A 207 -14.00 1.35 2.59
N ARG A 208 -13.86 0.21 1.95
CA ARG A 208 -13.90 0.08 0.51
C ARG A 208 -15.29 -0.41 0.09
N VAL A 209 -15.78 0.13 -1.02
CA VAL A 209 -17.00 -0.35 -1.67
C VAL A 209 -16.67 -0.64 -3.12
N LYS A 210 -17.03 -1.83 -3.59
CA LYS A 210 -16.83 -2.26 -4.98
C LYS A 210 -18.15 -2.21 -5.69
N PHE A 211 -18.33 -1.26 -6.60
CA PHE A 211 -19.47 -1.16 -7.47
C PHE A 211 -19.18 -1.77 -8.84
N TYR A 212 -20.15 -2.45 -9.40
CA TYR A 212 -20.14 -2.92 -10.77
C TYR A 212 -21.13 -2.07 -11.57
N ILE A 213 -20.58 -1.17 -12.38
CA ILE A 213 -21.36 -0.13 -13.09
C ILE A 213 -21.36 -0.45 -14.57
N ASP A 214 -22.51 -0.26 -15.24
CA ASP A 214 -22.60 -0.41 -16.69
C ASP A 214 -21.54 0.42 -17.42
N THR A 215 -21.01 -0.15 -18.51
CA THR A 215 -19.91 0.47 -19.30
C THR A 215 -20.21 1.88 -19.74
N THR A 216 -21.49 2.18 -20.06
CA THR A 216 -21.90 3.51 -20.54
C THR A 216 -21.78 4.55 -19.42
N ARG A 217 -22.21 4.19 -18.21
CA ARG A 217 -22.11 5.06 -17.02
C ARG A 217 -20.67 5.17 -16.53
N ALA A 218 -19.90 4.08 -16.60
CA ALA A 218 -18.51 4.04 -16.16
C ALA A 218 -17.59 5.00 -16.93
N ARG A 219 -17.91 5.35 -18.18
CA ARG A 219 -17.15 6.35 -18.98
C ARG A 219 -17.13 7.73 -18.35
N ALA A 220 -18.14 8.08 -17.56
CA ALA A 220 -18.23 9.37 -16.88
C ALA A 220 -17.52 9.38 -15.53
N VAL A 221 -17.16 8.19 -14.97
CA VAL A 221 -16.54 8.04 -13.67
C VAL A 221 -15.02 8.08 -13.78
N GLN A 222 -14.37 8.93 -13.01
CA GLN A 222 -12.91 9.06 -12.97
C GLN A 222 -12.39 8.90 -11.55
N ARG A 223 -11.12 8.53 -11.44
CA ARG A 223 -10.43 8.51 -10.15
C ARG A 223 -10.45 9.90 -9.52
N GLY A 224 -10.83 9.98 -8.25
CA GLY A 224 -10.96 11.23 -7.49
C GLY A 224 -12.38 11.79 -7.49
N ASP A 225 -13.32 11.26 -8.27
CA ASP A 225 -14.71 11.68 -8.24
C ASP A 225 -15.37 11.34 -6.91
N GLN A 226 -16.32 12.18 -6.50
CA GLN A 226 -17.10 11.92 -5.31
C GLN A 226 -18.42 11.22 -5.67
N LEU A 227 -18.67 10.11 -5.01
CA LEU A 227 -19.90 9.34 -5.08
C LEU A 227 -20.64 9.46 -3.74
N ASN A 228 -21.96 9.65 -3.78
CA ASN A 228 -22.79 9.55 -2.60
C ASN A 228 -23.31 8.10 -2.48
N VAL A 229 -23.00 7.46 -1.37
CA VAL A 229 -23.37 6.09 -1.06
C VAL A 229 -24.39 6.12 0.08
N LEU A 230 -25.50 5.43 -0.08
CA LEU A 230 -26.52 5.24 0.94
C LEU A 230 -26.23 3.95 1.70
N LEU A 231 -25.93 4.06 2.98
CA LEU A 231 -25.83 2.93 3.91
C LEU A 231 -27.25 2.46 4.27
N LEU A 232 -27.63 1.26 3.84
CA LEU A 232 -29.03 0.79 3.96
C LEU A 232 -29.43 0.49 5.41
N ASN A 233 -28.49 0.09 6.27
CA ASN A 233 -28.77 -0.20 7.68
C ASN A 233 -29.07 1.07 8.52
N ALA A 234 -28.49 2.21 8.16
CA ALA A 234 -28.64 3.47 8.87
C ALA A 234 -29.51 4.49 8.10
N ASN A 235 -29.89 4.17 6.86
CA ASN A 235 -30.53 5.08 5.92
C ASN A 235 -29.81 6.44 5.83
N GLN A 236 -28.45 6.39 5.84
CA GLN A 236 -27.59 7.56 5.86
C GLN A 236 -26.77 7.65 4.57
N GLN A 237 -26.77 8.83 3.96
CA GLN A 237 -25.88 9.13 2.85
C GLN A 237 -24.49 9.50 3.35
N VAL A 238 -23.48 8.88 2.77
CA VAL A 238 -22.08 9.11 3.08
C VAL A 238 -21.33 9.42 1.79
N ALA A 239 -20.46 10.42 1.83
CA ALA A 239 -19.57 10.73 0.72
C ALA A 239 -18.47 9.65 0.62
N SER A 240 -18.22 9.19 -0.60
CA SER A 240 -17.08 8.31 -0.90
C SER A 240 -16.30 8.89 -2.06
N THR A 241 -15.01 8.55 -2.13
CA THR A 241 -14.12 8.99 -3.21
C THR A 241 -13.70 7.81 -4.07
N VAL A 242 -13.80 7.93 -5.38
CA VAL A 242 -13.36 6.89 -6.32
C VAL A 242 -11.84 6.76 -6.25
N GLU A 243 -11.36 5.61 -5.84
CA GLU A 243 -9.94 5.29 -5.80
C GLU A 243 -9.46 4.59 -7.06
N PHE A 244 -10.32 3.73 -7.64
CA PHE A 244 -9.98 2.93 -8.81
C PHE A 244 -11.18 2.73 -9.73
N VAL A 245 -10.93 2.81 -11.04
CA VAL A 245 -11.86 2.42 -12.10
C VAL A 245 -11.14 1.38 -12.94
N SER A 246 -11.73 0.20 -13.10
CA SER A 246 -11.13 -0.88 -13.87
C SER A 246 -10.97 -0.48 -15.34
N PRO A 247 -9.78 -0.64 -15.94
CA PRO A 247 -9.61 -0.47 -17.38
C PRO A 247 -10.20 -1.63 -18.20
N VAL A 248 -10.60 -2.72 -17.52
CA VAL A 248 -11.16 -3.93 -18.14
C VAL A 248 -12.65 -3.98 -17.85
N THR A 249 -13.45 -4.17 -18.90
CA THR A 249 -14.88 -4.45 -18.81
C THR A 249 -15.08 -5.95 -18.69
N ASP A 250 -15.90 -6.38 -17.77
CA ASP A 250 -16.37 -7.75 -17.71
C ASP A 250 -17.33 -8.01 -18.90
N ALA A 251 -16.98 -8.96 -19.77
CA ALA A 251 -17.70 -9.20 -21.02
C ALA A 251 -19.08 -9.83 -20.80
N ASP A 252 -19.23 -10.62 -19.75
CA ASP A 252 -20.47 -11.36 -19.47
C ASP A 252 -21.53 -10.43 -18.87
N SER A 253 -21.13 -9.64 -17.87
CA SER A 253 -22.02 -8.69 -17.19
C SER A 253 -22.09 -7.31 -17.86
N ARG A 254 -21.16 -6.99 -18.78
CA ARG A 254 -20.97 -5.67 -19.41
C ARG A 254 -20.73 -4.56 -18.40
N THR A 255 -20.18 -4.88 -17.24
CA THR A 255 -19.92 -3.93 -16.17
C THR A 255 -18.44 -3.61 -16.04
N VAL A 256 -18.15 -2.45 -15.45
CA VAL A 256 -16.84 -2.00 -15.06
C VAL A 256 -16.79 -1.92 -13.54
N ARG A 257 -15.76 -2.49 -12.93
CA ARG A 257 -15.54 -2.41 -11.50
C ARG A 257 -15.02 -1.04 -11.12
N VAL A 258 -15.72 -0.37 -10.21
CA VAL A 258 -15.35 0.91 -9.61
C VAL A 258 -15.19 0.70 -8.11
N GLU A 259 -14.04 1.09 -7.58
CA GLU A 259 -13.77 1.03 -6.14
C GLU A 259 -13.82 2.44 -5.57
N ALA A 260 -14.69 2.63 -4.59
CA ALA A 260 -14.81 3.88 -3.85
C ALA A 260 -14.44 3.65 -2.39
N VAL A 261 -13.89 4.68 -1.76
CA VAL A 261 -13.44 4.66 -0.37
C VAL A 261 -14.28 5.63 0.45
N ILE A 262 -14.80 5.14 1.56
CA ILE A 262 -15.50 5.90 2.58
C ILE A 262 -14.50 6.16 3.71
N ASP A 263 -14.36 7.40 4.15
CA ASP A 263 -13.60 7.74 5.35
C ASP A 263 -14.35 7.24 6.60
N ASN A 264 -13.65 6.52 7.45
CA ASN A 264 -14.18 5.88 8.66
C ASN A 264 -13.20 6.00 9.83
N ALA A 265 -12.46 7.11 9.91
CA ALA A 265 -11.46 7.33 10.95
C ALA A 265 -12.04 7.16 12.37
N ASP A 266 -13.29 7.58 12.58
CA ASP A 266 -14.02 7.43 13.83
C ASP A 266 -14.60 6.01 14.04
N GLN A 267 -14.43 5.10 13.07
CA GLN A 267 -14.98 3.73 13.06
C GLN A 267 -16.50 3.66 13.33
N ARG A 268 -17.24 4.63 12.83
CA ARG A 268 -18.71 4.71 12.97
C ARG A 268 -19.43 3.66 12.13
N TYR A 269 -18.84 3.28 10.99
CA TYR A 269 -19.44 2.34 10.05
C TYR A 269 -18.75 0.99 10.15
N ARG A 270 -19.55 -0.06 10.08
CA ARG A 270 -19.03 -1.44 10.05
C ARG A 270 -18.76 -1.87 8.61
N SER A 271 -17.84 -2.78 8.42
CA SER A 271 -17.72 -3.55 7.19
C SER A 271 -18.85 -4.60 7.08
N GLY A 272 -19.17 -5.03 5.86
CA GLY A 272 -20.25 -5.98 5.60
C GLY A 272 -21.65 -5.36 5.54
N VAL A 273 -21.76 -4.03 5.56
CA VAL A 273 -23.03 -3.31 5.48
C VAL A 273 -23.44 -3.17 4.00
N PRO A 274 -24.70 -3.52 3.64
CA PRO A 274 -25.21 -3.28 2.30
C PRO A 274 -25.33 -1.78 2.04
N VAL A 275 -24.91 -1.37 0.86
CA VAL A 275 -24.87 0.02 0.40
C VAL A 275 -25.45 0.13 -0.99
N ARG A 276 -25.99 1.29 -1.30
CA ARG A 276 -26.53 1.62 -2.62
C ARG A 276 -25.90 2.90 -3.13
N LEU A 277 -25.56 2.93 -4.39
CA LEU A 277 -25.10 4.17 -5.03
C LEU A 277 -26.30 5.13 -5.15
N ALA A 278 -26.28 6.23 -4.36
CA ALA A 278 -27.39 7.17 -4.30
C ALA A 278 -27.37 8.17 -5.47
N SER A 279 -26.20 8.73 -5.78
CA SER A 279 -26.02 9.63 -6.91
C SER A 279 -24.55 9.75 -7.29
N TYR A 280 -24.29 9.88 -8.57
CA TYR A 280 -23.01 10.33 -9.09
C TYR A 280 -23.02 11.86 -9.12
N ARG A 281 -22.18 12.48 -8.29
CA ARG A 281 -21.94 13.91 -8.34
C ARG A 281 -20.62 14.11 -9.10
N GLU A 282 -20.71 14.58 -10.32
CA GLU A 282 -19.54 14.98 -11.09
C GLU A 282 -18.73 15.98 -10.25
N ALA A 283 -17.50 15.65 -9.90
CA ALA A 283 -16.60 16.58 -9.26
C ALA A 283 -16.31 17.69 -10.28
N ARG A 284 -17.13 18.73 -10.26
CA ARG A 284 -16.93 19.91 -11.10
C ARG A 284 -15.54 20.43 -10.76
N ARG A 285 -14.60 20.23 -11.68
CA ARG A 285 -13.26 20.78 -11.58
C ARG A 285 -13.37 22.26 -11.25
N LEU A 286 -13.21 22.61 -9.98
CA LEU A 286 -12.90 23.97 -9.55
C LEU A 286 -11.44 24.25 -9.92
N ASN A 287 -11.17 24.28 -11.21
CA ASN A 287 -9.99 24.89 -11.76
C ASN A 287 -10.39 25.53 -13.08
N GLY A 288 -11.07 26.69 -12.95
CA GLY A 288 -10.99 27.73 -13.94
C GLY A 288 -9.55 28.21 -13.98
N THR A 289 -8.72 27.53 -14.72
CA THR A 289 -7.41 28.04 -15.12
C THR A 289 -7.46 28.25 -16.62
N ALA A 290 -7.30 29.50 -16.97
CA ALA A 290 -7.20 30.01 -18.31
C ALA A 290 -6.40 29.06 -19.21
N ALA A 291 -7.03 28.61 -20.29
CA ALA A 291 -6.36 27.97 -21.40
C ALA A 291 -5.38 28.96 -22.01
N THR A 292 -4.14 28.91 -21.55
CA THR A 292 -3.03 29.53 -22.28
C THR A 292 -2.89 28.75 -23.58
N ARG A 293 -3.27 29.41 -24.67
CA ARG A 293 -3.06 28.93 -26.04
C ARG A 293 -1.58 28.55 -26.18
N ALA A 294 -1.29 27.27 -26.23
CA ALA A 294 -0.02 26.78 -26.69
C ALA A 294 0.08 27.06 -28.18
N THR A 295 0.95 27.97 -28.55
CA THR A 295 1.39 28.23 -29.93
C THR A 295 2.06 26.95 -30.43
N PRO A 296 1.70 26.41 -31.61
CA PRO A 296 2.38 25.24 -32.14
C PRO A 296 3.81 25.61 -32.56
N LEU A 297 4.78 24.84 -32.05
CA LEU A 297 6.19 24.92 -32.46
C LEU A 297 6.33 24.56 -33.92
N PRO A 298 7.21 25.24 -34.70
CA PRO A 298 7.43 24.94 -36.11
C PRO A 298 8.14 23.61 -36.29
N TYR A 299 7.63 22.85 -37.23
CA TYR A 299 8.12 21.58 -37.74
C TYR A 299 9.56 21.72 -38.27
N PHE A 300 10.55 21.11 -37.62
CA PHE A 300 11.91 20.99 -38.14
C PHE A 300 11.94 19.96 -39.26
N ARG A 301 12.14 20.45 -40.49
CA ARG A 301 12.37 19.66 -41.71
C ARG A 301 13.80 19.12 -41.64
N ASN A 302 13.94 17.81 -41.50
CA ASN A 302 15.22 17.12 -41.58
C ASN A 302 15.70 17.16 -43.07
N THR A 303 16.71 17.96 -43.35
CA THR A 303 17.51 17.86 -44.59
C THR A 303 18.72 16.96 -44.30
N LYS A 304 18.82 15.83 -44.97
CA LYS A 304 20.00 14.99 -45.02
C LYS A 304 21.11 15.73 -45.79
N PRO A 305 22.36 15.68 -45.34
CA PRO A 305 23.52 15.98 -46.20
C PRO A 305 23.94 14.75 -46.99
N ASN A 306 24.44 15.01 -48.17
CA ASN A 306 25.13 14.09 -49.07
C ASN A 306 26.33 13.42 -48.42
#